data_d4a6403c96113326497cd1454c1ab8cd
#
_entry.id   d4a6403c96113326497cd1454c1ab8cd
#
_cell.length_a   1.000
_cell.length_b   1.000
_cell.length_c   1.000
_cell.angle_alpha   90.00
_cell.angle_beta   90.00
_cell.angle_gamma   90.00
#
_symmetry.space_group_name_H-M   'P 1'
#
loop_
_entity.id
_entity.type
_entity.pdbx_description
1 polymer ?
#
loop_
_entity_poly.entity_id
_entity_poly.type
_entity_poly.pdbx_seq_one_letter_code
_entity_poly.pdbx_strand_id
1 'polypeptide(L)' 'MTKQEFLTELEDVLEADAGSITGNEALTDLEGWDSLAVMAFIAMVDEKFDVTLSASKLADSKNVNDLVALLGDKISS' A
#
# COMPACT_ATOMS: atom_id res chain seq x y z
N MET A 1 5.28 -1.10 -12.56
CA MET A 1 5.03 0.16 -11.82
C MET A 1 6.18 0.41 -10.86
N THR A 2 6.60 1.66 -10.70
CA THR A 2 7.70 2.00 -9.82
C THR A 2 7.22 2.11 -8.37
N LYS A 3 8.17 2.09 -7.43
CA LYS A 3 7.85 2.29 -6.02
C LYS A 3 7.17 3.65 -5.82
N GLN A 4 7.63 4.69 -6.51
CA GLN A 4 7.04 6.02 -6.40
C GLN A 4 5.58 6.01 -6.86
N GLU A 5 5.29 5.33 -7.94
CA GLU A 5 3.91 5.20 -8.42
C GLU A 5 3.04 4.44 -7.41
N PHE A 6 3.61 3.40 -6.79
CA PHE A 6 2.91 2.66 -5.74
C PHE A 6 2.59 3.56 -4.55
N LEU A 7 3.57 4.36 -4.11
CA LEU A 7 3.36 5.28 -2.99
C LEU A 7 2.28 6.31 -3.31
N THR A 8 2.27 6.80 -4.55
CA THR A 8 1.24 7.74 -5.01
C THR A 8 -0.14 7.10 -4.95
N GLU A 9 -0.26 5.86 -5.39
CA GLU A 9 -1.53 5.14 -5.33
C GLU A 9 -1.97 4.92 -3.88
N LEU A 10 -1.04 4.61 -3.00
CA LEU A 10 -1.34 4.43 -1.59
C LEU A 10 -1.81 5.74 -0.95
N GLU A 11 -1.15 6.85 -1.28
CA GLU A 11 -1.57 8.17 -0.80
C GLU A 11 -3.00 8.46 -1.26
N ASP A 12 -3.32 8.09 -2.48
CA ASP A 12 -4.65 8.27 -3.04
C ASP A 12 -5.70 7.46 -2.26
N VAL A 13 -5.38 6.21 -1.95
CA VAL A 13 -6.25 5.33 -1.17
C VAL A 13 -6.51 5.92 0.23
N LEU A 14 -5.49 6.51 0.83
CA LEU A 14 -5.58 7.08 2.18
C LEU A 14 -6.06 8.53 2.17
N GLU A 15 -6.24 9.12 1.00
CA GLU A 15 -6.56 10.54 0.86
C GLU A 15 -5.50 11.42 1.54
N ALA A 16 -4.25 10.97 1.45
CA ALA A 16 -3.11 11.68 2.04
C ALA A 16 -2.51 12.65 1.03
N ASP A 17 -1.75 13.61 1.53
CA ASP A 17 -1.08 14.59 0.69
C ASP A 17 0.01 13.91 -0.16
N ALA A 18 0.21 14.42 -1.37
CA ALA A 18 1.24 13.92 -2.26
C ALA A 18 2.62 14.06 -1.60
N GLY A 19 3.40 12.99 -1.61
CA GLY A 19 4.74 12.99 -1.03
C GLY A 19 4.78 12.78 0.47
N SER A 20 3.63 12.61 1.12
CA SER A 20 3.58 12.41 2.58
C SER A 20 4.02 11.01 3.00
N ILE A 21 3.97 10.04 2.09
CA ILE A 21 4.35 8.66 2.40
C ILE A 21 5.68 8.35 1.69
N THR A 22 6.68 7.98 2.48
CA THR A 22 8.04 7.72 1.96
C THR A 22 8.37 6.24 1.88
N GLY A 23 7.67 5.40 2.63
CA GLY A 23 7.89 3.96 2.66
C GLY A 23 8.33 3.43 4.02
N ASN A 24 8.78 4.28 4.90
CA ASN A 24 9.29 3.88 6.22
C ASN A 24 8.24 3.99 7.32
N GLU A 25 7.07 4.52 7.01
CA GLU A 25 6.03 4.73 8.00
C GLU A 25 5.46 3.40 8.49
N ALA A 26 5.21 3.31 9.79
CA ALA A 26 4.46 2.18 10.34
C ALA A 26 3.00 2.31 9.90
N LEU A 27 2.39 1.19 9.50
CA LEU A 27 1.00 1.23 9.05
C LEU A 27 0.07 1.75 10.14
N THR A 28 0.36 1.43 11.41
CA THR A 28 -0.43 1.91 12.53
C THR A 28 -0.33 3.41 12.74
N ASP A 29 0.70 4.04 12.19
CA ASP A 29 0.88 5.49 12.29
C ASP A 29 0.25 6.23 11.11
N LEU A 30 -0.21 5.50 10.10
CA LEU A 30 -0.82 6.13 8.93
C LEU A 30 -2.26 6.54 9.25
N GLU A 31 -2.53 7.82 9.11
CA GLU A 31 -3.88 8.33 9.26
C GLU A 31 -4.73 7.80 8.10
N GLY A 32 -5.89 7.28 8.43
CA GLY A 32 -6.79 6.72 7.43
C GLY A 32 -6.58 5.25 7.12
N TRP A 33 -5.57 4.61 7.70
CA TRP A 33 -5.34 3.17 7.51
C TRP A 33 -6.29 2.39 8.41
N ASP A 34 -7.49 2.13 7.90
CA ASP A 34 -8.55 1.42 8.61
C ASP A 34 -9.10 0.30 7.72
N SER A 35 -10.19 -0.33 8.15
CA SER A 35 -10.77 -1.46 7.40
C SER A 35 -11.18 -1.06 5.98
N LEU A 36 -11.71 0.14 5.80
CA LEU A 36 -12.10 0.62 4.48
C LEU A 36 -10.88 0.84 3.60
N ALA A 37 -9.84 1.44 4.17
CA ALA A 37 -8.60 1.67 3.43
C ALA A 37 -7.94 0.35 3.03
N VAL A 38 -7.96 -0.65 3.92
CA VAL A 38 -7.42 -1.97 3.62
C VAL A 38 -8.16 -2.58 2.44
N MET A 39 -9.48 -2.52 2.44
CA MET A 39 -10.28 -3.06 1.33
C MET A 39 -10.03 -2.31 0.03
N ALA A 40 -9.92 -0.98 0.10
CA ALA A 40 -9.62 -0.17 -1.08
C ALA A 40 -8.22 -0.47 -1.62
N PHE A 41 -7.26 -0.69 -0.73
CA PHE A 41 -5.91 -1.04 -1.11
C PHE A 41 -5.88 -2.39 -1.81
N ILE A 42 -6.57 -3.40 -1.27
CA ILE A 42 -6.65 -4.73 -1.89
C ILE A 42 -7.24 -4.62 -3.30
N ALA A 43 -8.31 -3.84 -3.45
CA ALA A 43 -8.94 -3.65 -4.76
C ALA A 43 -8.00 -2.93 -5.72
N MET A 44 -7.28 -1.92 -5.26
CA MET A 44 -6.35 -1.18 -6.09
C MET A 44 -5.21 -2.08 -6.58
N VAL A 45 -4.67 -2.89 -5.70
CA VAL A 45 -3.57 -3.79 -6.06
C VAL A 45 -4.03 -4.83 -7.07
N ASP A 46 -5.23 -5.37 -6.88
CA ASP A 46 -5.79 -6.34 -7.82
C ASP A 46 -5.96 -5.71 -9.20
N GLU A 47 -6.47 -4.49 -9.25
CA GLU A 47 -6.75 -3.80 -10.51
C GLU A 47 -5.48 -3.31 -11.21
N LYS A 48 -4.53 -2.77 -10.45
CA LYS A 48 -3.34 -2.11 -11.02
C LYS A 48 -2.16 -3.02 -11.17
N PHE A 49 -2.02 -3.99 -10.28
CA PHE A 49 -0.85 -4.89 -10.26
C PHE A 49 -1.19 -6.32 -10.63
N ASP A 50 -2.47 -6.62 -10.76
CA ASP A 50 -2.94 -7.98 -11.04
C ASP A 50 -2.48 -8.97 -9.97
N VAL A 51 -2.49 -8.52 -8.72
CA VAL A 51 -2.09 -9.31 -7.55
C VAL A 51 -3.25 -9.36 -6.57
N THR A 52 -3.62 -10.56 -6.14
CA THR A 52 -4.67 -10.75 -5.15
C THR A 52 -4.04 -10.85 -3.75
N LEU A 53 -4.30 -9.85 -2.92
CA LEU A 53 -3.85 -9.85 -1.53
C LEU A 53 -5.01 -10.18 -0.61
N SER A 54 -4.69 -10.78 0.54
CA SER A 54 -5.68 -11.06 1.56
C SER A 54 -5.46 -10.11 2.75
N ALA A 55 -6.54 -9.88 3.50
CA ALA A 55 -6.46 -9.05 4.70
C ALA A 55 -5.46 -9.61 5.72
N SER A 56 -5.33 -10.94 5.80
CA SER A 56 -4.38 -11.53 6.75
C SER A 56 -2.92 -11.23 6.38
N LYS A 57 -2.60 -11.16 5.10
CA LYS A 57 -1.25 -10.76 4.68
C LYS A 57 -0.96 -9.31 5.04
N LEU A 58 -1.96 -8.45 4.89
CA LEU A 58 -1.82 -7.05 5.26
C LEU A 58 -1.69 -6.89 6.77
N ALA A 59 -2.40 -7.71 7.53
CA ALA A 59 -2.33 -7.67 9.00
C ALA A 59 -0.93 -8.04 9.51
N ASP A 60 -0.20 -8.87 8.75
CA ASP A 60 1.16 -9.25 9.10
C ASP A 60 2.19 -8.18 8.72
N SER A 61 1.79 -7.21 7.91
CA SER A 61 2.68 -6.13 7.50
C SER A 61 2.76 -5.07 8.59
N LYS A 62 3.95 -4.54 8.81
CA LYS A 62 4.19 -3.56 9.88
C LYS A 62 4.36 -2.15 9.37
N ASN A 63 4.93 -2.01 8.17
CA ASN A 63 5.17 -0.69 7.58
C ASN A 63 4.89 -0.73 6.09
N VAL A 64 5.02 0.45 5.45
CA VAL A 64 4.74 0.58 4.01
C VAL A 64 5.69 -0.27 3.18
N ASN A 65 6.96 -0.36 3.57
CA ASN A 65 7.92 -1.18 2.85
C ASN A 65 7.53 -2.66 2.85
N ASP A 66 6.86 -3.14 3.90
CA ASP A 66 6.35 -4.52 3.92
C ASP A 66 5.28 -4.72 2.85
N LEU A 67 4.46 -3.70 2.60
CA LEU A 67 3.47 -3.75 1.51
C LEU A 67 4.17 -3.83 0.16
N VAL A 68 5.23 -3.06 -0.02
CA VAL A 68 6.03 -3.11 -1.25
C VAL A 68 6.59 -4.52 -1.46
N ALA A 69 7.07 -5.14 -0.38
CA ALA A 69 7.63 -6.49 -0.44
C ALA A 69 6.58 -7.53 -0.84
N LEU A 70 5.32 -7.33 -0.45
CA LEU A 70 4.24 -8.24 -0.83
C LEU A 70 4.01 -8.26 -2.34
N LEU A 71 4.28 -7.16 -3.01
CA LEU A 71 4.10 -7.05 -4.46
C LEU A 71 5.31 -7.55 -5.24
N GLY A 72 6.48 -7.62 -4.59
CA GLY A 72 7.67 -8.22 -5.16
C GLY A 72 8.03 -7.66 -6.54
N ASP A 73 8.08 -8.54 -7.54
CA ASP A 73 8.50 -8.20 -8.89
C ASP A 73 7.55 -7.24 -9.61
N LYS A 74 6.36 -7.02 -9.08
CA LYS A 74 5.41 -6.09 -9.70
C LYS A 74 5.83 -4.64 -9.53
N ILE A 75 6.72 -4.38 -8.59
CA ILE A 75 7.24 -3.03 -8.35
C ILE A 75 8.70 -3.00 -8.75
N SER A 76 9.03 -2.12 -9.69
CA SER A 76 10.42 -1.85 -10.05
C SER A 76 10.88 -0.63 -9.26
N SER A 77 11.94 -0.80 -8.53
CA SER A 77 12.46 0.26 -7.66
C SER A 77 13.36 1.24 -8.41
#